data_052d18c6cb9e9674acedee760ee07af5
#
_entry.id   052d18c6cb9e9674acedee760ee07af5
#
_cell.length_a   1.000
_cell.length_b   1.000
_cell.length_c   1.000
_cell.angle_alpha   90.00
_cell.angle_beta   90.00
_cell.angle_gamma   90.00
#
_symmetry.space_group_name_H-M   'P 1'
#
loop_
_entity.id
_entity.type
_entity.pdbx_description
1 polymer ?
#
loop_
_entity_poly.entity_id
_entity_poly.type
_entity_poly.pdbx_seq_one_letter_code
_entity_poly.pdbx_strand_id
1 'polypeptide(L)'
;MTTPDDLSVLREKPFSEAVAKFEDLLVQSGRAFLIGAGCSKCAGLPLTAELTAQVLVSSELDDTSRAILTAVKDLFAGAASAHIEDYLSELIDLLAIAERRAWRGASQKDVTLGATGYTAAQLRSAANQIKRAIAGLIEKKVSIETHRAFVAAVHRPLRVGKPATGQVVEYLVLNYDTALEDALALERVPFSDGIDGGVTGWWNPQTFDRDGLAARVLKLHGSINW
;
A
#
# COMPACT_ATOMS: atom_id res chain seq x y z
N MET A 1 5.71 34.41 -16.43
CA MET A 1 4.73 33.35 -16.67
C MET A 1 4.07 33.08 -15.37
N THR A 2 2.85 33.56 -15.16
CA THR A 2 2.05 33.22 -13.97
C THR A 2 1.64 31.77 -14.09
N THR A 3 2.02 30.94 -13.12
CA THR A 3 1.48 29.58 -12.94
C THR A 3 -0.06 29.70 -12.96
N PRO A 4 -0.78 28.88 -13.74
CA PRO A 4 -2.22 28.88 -13.70
C PRO A 4 -2.68 28.64 -12.27
N ASP A 5 -3.67 29.40 -11.81
CA ASP A 5 -4.31 29.19 -10.50
C ASP A 5 -5.01 27.83 -10.53
N ASP A 6 -4.30 26.82 -10.06
CA ASP A 6 -4.77 25.41 -10.03
C ASP A 6 -6.00 25.22 -9.11
N LEU A 7 -6.35 26.25 -8.34
CA LEU A 7 -7.52 26.28 -7.48
C LEU A 7 -8.79 26.79 -8.18
N SER A 8 -8.72 27.19 -9.44
CA SER A 8 -9.89 27.68 -10.20
C SER A 8 -11.01 26.65 -10.25
N VAL A 9 -10.67 25.37 -10.40
CA VAL A 9 -11.62 24.24 -10.42
C VAL A 9 -12.43 24.14 -9.12
N LEU A 10 -11.84 24.53 -7.98
CA LEU A 10 -12.51 24.49 -6.67
C LEU A 10 -13.62 25.56 -6.54
N ARG A 11 -13.61 26.57 -7.42
CA ARG A 11 -14.59 27.67 -7.44
C ARG A 11 -15.74 27.42 -8.40
N GLU A 12 -15.66 26.35 -9.18
CA GLU A 12 -16.70 25.99 -10.14
C GLU A 12 -17.91 25.36 -9.44
N LYS A 13 -19.10 25.65 -10.02
CA LYS A 13 -20.37 25.12 -9.49
C LYS A 13 -20.38 23.58 -9.37
N PRO A 14 -19.87 22.79 -10.35
CA PRO A 14 -19.82 21.34 -10.23
C PRO A 14 -19.02 20.85 -9.02
N PHE A 15 -17.94 21.55 -8.66
CA PHE A 15 -17.16 21.21 -7.48
C PHE A 15 -17.91 21.48 -6.18
N SER A 16 -18.56 22.64 -6.05
CA SER A 16 -19.36 22.97 -4.86
C SER A 16 -20.56 22.01 -4.68
N GLU A 17 -21.18 21.58 -5.76
CA GLU A 17 -22.24 20.56 -5.75
C GLU A 17 -21.70 19.17 -5.36
N ALA A 18 -20.49 18.81 -5.82
CA ALA A 18 -19.84 17.56 -5.42
C ALA A 18 -19.47 17.57 -3.91
N VAL A 19 -18.98 18.70 -3.40
CA VAL A 19 -18.70 18.86 -1.95
C VAL A 19 -19.97 18.70 -1.12
N ALA A 20 -21.07 19.35 -1.51
CA ALA A 20 -22.35 19.22 -0.79
C ALA A 20 -22.85 17.77 -0.78
N LYS A 21 -22.76 17.05 -1.92
CA LYS A 21 -23.09 15.62 -1.99
C LYS A 21 -22.17 14.78 -1.11
N PHE A 22 -20.90 15.11 -1.04
CA PHE A 22 -19.95 14.41 -0.17
C PHE A 22 -20.27 14.63 1.32
N GLU A 23 -20.65 15.85 1.71
CA GLU A 23 -21.14 16.13 3.07
C GLU A 23 -22.35 15.27 3.43
N ASP A 24 -23.32 15.14 2.50
CA ASP A 24 -24.49 14.27 2.69
C ASP A 24 -24.09 12.79 2.86
N LEU A 25 -23.09 12.31 2.11
CA LEU A 25 -22.57 10.95 2.26
C LEU A 25 -21.86 10.74 3.60
N LEU A 26 -21.14 11.73 4.10
CA LEU A 26 -20.46 11.65 5.39
C LEU A 26 -21.42 11.55 6.59
N VAL A 27 -22.67 11.96 6.43
CA VAL A 27 -23.70 11.87 7.48
C VAL A 27 -24.40 10.50 7.50
N GLN A 28 -24.26 9.72 6.42
CA GLN A 28 -24.94 8.41 6.32
C GLN A 28 -24.31 7.36 7.26
N SER A 29 -25.13 6.39 7.64
CA SER A 29 -24.70 5.20 8.36
C SER A 29 -24.03 4.19 7.42
N GLY A 30 -23.04 3.42 7.90
CA GLY A 30 -22.39 2.37 7.12
C GLY A 30 -21.45 2.92 6.04
N ARG A 31 -20.47 3.72 6.44
CA ARG A 31 -19.47 4.31 5.53
C ARG A 31 -18.31 3.37 5.31
N ALA A 32 -17.99 3.13 4.04
CA ALA A 32 -16.79 2.42 3.62
C ALA A 32 -16.01 3.25 2.59
N PHE A 33 -14.69 3.32 2.75
CA PHE A 33 -13.78 4.03 1.85
C PHE A 33 -12.78 3.05 1.26
N LEU A 34 -12.63 3.07 -0.07
CA LEU A 34 -11.56 2.37 -0.75
C LEU A 34 -10.39 3.36 -0.97
N ILE A 35 -9.26 3.05 -0.35
CA ILE A 35 -8.05 3.89 -0.34
C ILE A 35 -6.98 3.22 -1.21
N GLY A 36 -6.54 3.92 -2.25
CA GLY A 36 -5.47 3.47 -3.15
C GLY A 36 -4.25 4.39 -3.11
N ALA A 37 -3.19 4.05 -3.87
CA ALA A 37 -1.89 4.74 -3.89
C ALA A 37 -1.98 6.24 -4.16
N GLY A 38 -3.00 6.70 -4.88
CA GLY A 38 -3.26 8.14 -5.09
C GLY A 38 -3.45 8.92 -3.79
N CYS A 39 -4.01 8.30 -2.76
CA CYS A 39 -4.16 8.92 -1.45
C CYS A 39 -2.81 9.19 -0.78
N SER A 40 -1.83 8.28 -0.94
CA SER A 40 -0.49 8.43 -0.36
C SER A 40 0.43 9.36 -1.15
N LYS A 41 0.06 9.70 -2.40
CA LYS A 41 0.82 10.66 -3.21
C LYS A 41 0.94 12.04 -2.55
N CYS A 42 -0.13 12.51 -1.92
CA CYS A 42 -0.11 13.78 -1.18
C CYS A 42 0.79 13.74 0.07
N ALA A 43 1.11 12.55 0.59
CA ALA A 43 2.07 12.36 1.66
C ALA A 43 3.54 12.35 1.16
N GLY A 44 3.76 12.41 -0.16
CA GLY A 44 5.08 12.34 -0.78
C GLY A 44 5.54 10.92 -1.12
N LEU A 45 4.66 9.92 -1.02
CA LEU A 45 4.97 8.55 -1.40
C LEU A 45 4.83 8.33 -2.90
N PRO A 46 5.64 7.42 -3.49
CA PRO A 46 5.60 7.16 -4.92
C PRO A 46 4.33 6.42 -5.33
N LEU A 47 3.81 6.73 -6.50
CA LEU A 47 2.84 5.87 -7.18
C LEU A 47 3.52 4.59 -7.70
N THR A 48 2.74 3.55 -8.02
CA THR A 48 3.24 2.24 -8.43
C THR A 48 4.28 2.29 -9.55
N ALA A 49 4.09 3.13 -10.57
CA ALA A 49 5.07 3.31 -11.65
C ALA A 49 6.38 3.97 -11.17
N GLU A 50 6.28 4.97 -10.30
CA GLU A 50 7.43 5.64 -9.69
C GLU A 50 8.18 4.70 -8.74
N LEU A 51 7.44 3.92 -7.94
CA LEU A 51 7.99 2.89 -7.05
C LEU A 51 8.77 1.86 -7.87
N THR A 52 8.18 1.36 -8.96
CA THR A 52 8.82 0.41 -9.87
C THR A 52 10.14 0.96 -10.40
N ALA A 53 10.14 2.21 -10.90
CA ALA A 53 11.36 2.84 -11.43
C ALA A 53 12.44 2.98 -10.34
N GLN A 54 12.07 3.35 -9.11
CA GLN A 54 13.00 3.50 -8.00
C GLN A 54 13.57 2.16 -7.52
N VAL A 55 12.76 1.10 -7.45
CA VAL A 55 13.23 -0.23 -7.07
C VAL A 55 14.24 -0.78 -8.07
N LEU A 56 13.99 -0.61 -9.37
CA LEU A 56 14.90 -1.08 -10.44
C LEU A 56 16.32 -0.51 -10.34
N VAL A 57 16.48 0.69 -9.77
CA VAL A 57 17.78 1.35 -9.59
C VAL A 57 18.26 1.38 -8.14
N SER A 58 17.56 0.68 -7.24
CA SER A 58 17.86 0.70 -5.81
C SER A 58 19.25 0.13 -5.51
N SER A 59 19.97 0.75 -4.58
CA SER A 59 21.24 0.26 -4.05
C SER A 59 21.08 -0.96 -3.13
N GLU A 60 19.87 -1.28 -2.69
CA GLU A 60 19.55 -2.48 -1.92
C GLU A 60 19.72 -3.77 -2.75
N LEU A 61 19.74 -3.66 -4.08
CA LEU A 61 19.90 -4.80 -4.97
C LEU A 61 21.37 -5.02 -5.29
N ASP A 62 21.90 -6.21 -4.97
CA ASP A 62 23.18 -6.68 -5.50
C ASP A 62 23.09 -6.98 -7.02
N ASP A 63 24.23 -7.22 -7.66
CA ASP A 63 24.29 -7.44 -9.10
C ASP A 63 23.47 -8.65 -9.55
N THR A 64 23.46 -9.73 -8.77
CA THR A 64 22.69 -10.93 -9.06
C THR A 64 21.18 -10.66 -8.96
N SER A 65 20.74 -10.00 -7.89
CA SER A 65 19.33 -9.66 -7.69
C SER A 65 18.83 -8.68 -8.73
N ARG A 66 19.68 -7.73 -9.14
CA ARG A 66 19.39 -6.79 -10.23
C ARG A 66 19.27 -7.49 -11.58
N ALA A 67 20.14 -8.47 -11.87
CA ALA A 67 20.07 -9.27 -13.09
C ALA A 67 18.78 -10.11 -13.13
N ILE A 68 18.41 -10.74 -12.00
CA ILE A 68 17.16 -11.48 -11.86
C ILE A 68 15.95 -10.58 -12.10
N LEU A 69 15.88 -9.42 -11.42
CA LEU A 69 14.77 -8.49 -11.57
C LEU A 69 14.64 -7.97 -13.00
N THR A 70 15.77 -7.70 -13.67
CA THR A 70 15.79 -7.29 -15.07
C THR A 70 15.28 -8.41 -15.97
N ALA A 71 15.74 -9.64 -15.77
CA ALA A 71 15.29 -10.78 -16.56
C ALA A 71 13.78 -11.09 -16.35
N VAL A 72 13.28 -10.94 -15.12
CA VAL A 72 11.84 -11.05 -14.84
C VAL A 72 11.06 -9.93 -15.54
N LYS A 73 11.53 -8.67 -15.44
CA LYS A 73 10.91 -7.54 -16.14
C LYS A 73 10.81 -7.79 -17.65
N ASP A 74 11.84 -8.40 -18.26
CA ASP A 74 11.89 -8.69 -19.70
C ASP A 74 10.81 -9.71 -20.12
N LEU A 75 10.34 -10.57 -19.22
CA LEU A 75 9.19 -11.45 -19.48
C LEU A 75 7.90 -10.66 -19.74
N PHE A 76 7.79 -9.45 -19.21
CA PHE A 76 6.67 -8.55 -19.41
C PHE A 76 6.89 -7.56 -20.55
N ALA A 77 7.87 -7.79 -21.43
CA ALA A 77 8.12 -6.95 -22.58
C ALA A 77 6.86 -6.89 -23.47
N GLY A 78 6.26 -5.71 -23.62
CA GLY A 78 4.99 -5.51 -24.32
C GLY A 78 3.75 -5.38 -23.41
N ALA A 79 3.85 -5.66 -22.12
CA ALA A 79 2.80 -5.38 -21.15
C ALA A 79 2.96 -3.97 -20.59
N ALA A 80 2.30 -2.98 -21.20
CA ALA A 80 2.47 -1.56 -20.87
C ALA A 80 2.12 -1.18 -19.42
N SER A 81 1.38 -2.04 -18.72
CA SER A 81 0.93 -1.80 -17.33
C SER A 81 1.68 -2.62 -16.28
N ALA A 82 2.66 -3.45 -16.68
CA ALA A 82 3.40 -4.27 -15.73
C ALA A 82 4.28 -3.43 -14.79
N HIS A 83 4.26 -3.76 -13.51
CA HIS A 83 4.94 -3.01 -12.46
C HIS A 83 5.60 -3.94 -11.42
N ILE A 84 6.18 -3.37 -10.37
CA ILE A 84 6.98 -4.12 -9.40
C ILE A 84 6.22 -5.25 -8.70
N GLU A 85 4.90 -5.13 -8.53
CA GLU A 85 4.08 -6.18 -7.94
C GLU A 85 3.96 -7.39 -8.86
N ASP A 86 3.81 -7.17 -10.17
CA ASP A 86 3.80 -8.24 -11.18
C ASP A 86 5.15 -8.96 -11.21
N TYR A 87 6.26 -8.18 -11.19
CA TYR A 87 7.62 -8.74 -11.19
C TYR A 87 7.90 -9.54 -9.92
N LEU A 88 7.43 -9.05 -8.77
CA LEU A 88 7.61 -9.76 -7.51
C LEU A 88 6.76 -11.03 -7.45
N SER A 89 5.54 -11.01 -7.98
CA SER A 89 4.65 -12.16 -8.07
C SER A 89 5.28 -13.25 -8.94
N GLU A 90 5.74 -12.91 -10.15
CA GLU A 90 6.44 -13.83 -11.04
C GLU A 90 7.69 -14.42 -10.38
N LEU A 91 8.49 -13.59 -9.71
CA LEU A 91 9.69 -14.04 -8.99
C LEU A 91 9.36 -15.03 -7.87
N ILE A 92 8.28 -14.80 -7.13
CA ILE A 92 7.81 -15.71 -6.06
C ILE A 92 7.36 -17.07 -6.65
N ASP A 93 6.68 -17.05 -7.78
CA ASP A 93 6.26 -18.29 -8.46
C ASP A 93 7.48 -19.08 -8.97
N LEU A 94 8.45 -18.41 -9.57
CA LEU A 94 9.71 -19.00 -10.00
C LEU A 94 10.51 -19.58 -8.82
N LEU A 95 10.55 -18.88 -7.70
CA LEU A 95 11.14 -19.36 -6.45
C LEU A 95 10.44 -20.63 -5.96
N ALA A 96 9.12 -20.64 -5.93
CA ALA A 96 8.34 -21.81 -5.51
C ALA A 96 8.60 -23.03 -6.41
N ILE A 97 8.77 -22.82 -7.71
CA ILE A 97 9.15 -23.86 -8.67
C ILE A 97 10.55 -24.43 -8.35
N ALA A 98 11.55 -23.55 -8.14
CA ALA A 98 12.91 -23.96 -7.83
C ALA A 98 12.98 -24.74 -6.52
N GLU A 99 12.28 -24.29 -5.49
CA GLU A 99 12.21 -24.95 -4.18
C GLU A 99 11.57 -26.33 -4.27
N ARG A 100 10.46 -26.45 -4.98
CA ARG A 100 9.78 -27.73 -5.19
C ARG A 100 10.67 -28.71 -5.95
N ARG A 101 11.39 -28.26 -6.98
CA ARG A 101 12.36 -29.08 -7.72
C ARG A 101 13.49 -29.56 -6.82
N ALA A 102 14.05 -28.67 -6.01
CA ALA A 102 15.10 -29.00 -5.05
C ALA A 102 14.63 -30.04 -4.02
N TRP A 103 13.44 -29.84 -3.46
CA TRP A 103 12.83 -30.76 -2.47
C TRP A 103 12.54 -32.15 -3.06
N ARG A 104 12.10 -32.21 -4.33
CA ARG A 104 11.82 -33.47 -5.04
C ARG A 104 13.09 -34.15 -5.57
N GLY A 105 14.27 -33.58 -5.42
CA GLY A 105 15.52 -34.14 -5.95
C GLY A 105 15.59 -34.15 -7.47
N ALA A 106 14.91 -33.19 -8.14
CA ALA A 106 14.92 -33.08 -9.60
C ALA A 106 16.37 -32.89 -10.11
N SER A 107 16.68 -33.45 -11.28
CA SER A 107 17.98 -33.26 -11.95
C SER A 107 18.23 -31.79 -12.31
N GLN A 108 17.22 -31.08 -12.77
CA GLN A 108 17.28 -29.64 -13.00
C GLN A 108 16.55 -28.92 -11.85
N LYS A 109 17.31 -28.36 -10.92
CA LYS A 109 16.79 -27.63 -9.77
C LYS A 109 16.59 -26.15 -10.06
N ASP A 110 17.47 -25.59 -10.87
CA ASP A 110 17.50 -24.17 -11.18
C ASP A 110 16.37 -23.77 -12.14
N VAL A 111 15.97 -22.51 -12.05
CA VAL A 111 15.03 -21.88 -12.98
C VAL A 111 15.83 -21.03 -13.96
N THR A 112 15.56 -21.19 -15.25
CA THR A 112 16.22 -20.44 -16.30
C THR A 112 15.41 -19.21 -16.66
N LEU A 113 16.07 -18.05 -16.60
CA LEU A 113 15.56 -16.77 -17.07
C LEU A 113 16.48 -16.27 -18.19
N GLY A 114 15.96 -16.11 -19.40
CA GLY A 114 16.78 -15.89 -20.57
C GLY A 114 17.75 -17.06 -20.81
N ALA A 115 19.06 -16.76 -20.79
CA ALA A 115 20.11 -17.77 -20.94
C ALA A 115 20.75 -18.21 -19.60
N THR A 116 20.31 -17.64 -18.48
CA THR A 116 20.96 -17.83 -17.16
C THR A 116 20.08 -18.68 -16.23
N GLY A 117 20.69 -19.70 -15.60
CA GLY A 117 20.05 -20.50 -14.55
C GLY A 117 20.26 -19.86 -13.18
N TYR A 118 19.19 -19.79 -12.38
CA TYR A 118 19.21 -19.24 -11.03
C TYR A 118 18.72 -20.27 -10.02
N THR A 119 19.47 -20.41 -8.94
CA THR A 119 19.13 -21.28 -7.82
C THR A 119 17.99 -20.70 -6.97
N ALA A 120 17.29 -21.56 -6.21
CA ALA A 120 16.27 -21.13 -5.25
C ALA A 120 16.83 -20.10 -4.23
N ALA A 121 18.09 -20.26 -3.80
CA ALA A 121 18.75 -19.32 -2.88
C ALA A 121 18.93 -17.92 -3.49
N GLN A 122 19.32 -17.84 -4.74
CA GLN A 122 19.47 -16.56 -5.46
C GLN A 122 18.12 -15.89 -5.69
N LEU A 123 17.11 -16.64 -6.12
CA LEU A 123 15.74 -16.11 -6.29
C LEU A 123 15.16 -15.61 -4.96
N ARG A 124 15.38 -16.33 -3.86
CA ARG A 124 14.95 -15.90 -2.52
C ARG A 124 15.68 -14.64 -2.06
N SER A 125 16.98 -14.56 -2.30
CA SER A 125 17.77 -13.36 -1.99
C SER A 125 17.23 -12.15 -2.75
N ALA A 126 16.98 -12.30 -4.05
CA ALA A 126 16.44 -11.25 -4.89
C ALA A 126 15.06 -10.79 -4.39
N ALA A 127 14.13 -11.72 -4.10
CA ALA A 127 12.82 -11.38 -3.57
C ALA A 127 12.91 -10.59 -2.24
N ASN A 128 13.80 -10.99 -1.34
CA ASN A 128 14.01 -10.32 -0.06
C ASN A 128 14.65 -8.94 -0.23
N GLN A 129 15.57 -8.76 -1.17
CA GLN A 129 16.19 -7.47 -1.46
C GLN A 129 15.19 -6.51 -2.11
N ILE A 130 14.34 -7.00 -3.02
CA ILE A 130 13.25 -6.21 -3.63
C ILE A 130 12.26 -5.75 -2.55
N LYS A 131 11.83 -6.65 -1.66
CA LYS A 131 10.94 -6.30 -0.54
C LYS A 131 11.56 -5.23 0.36
N ARG A 132 12.85 -5.34 0.69
CA ARG A 132 13.57 -4.31 1.47
C ARG A 132 13.65 -2.98 0.73
N ALA A 133 13.92 -3.01 -0.58
CA ALA A 133 13.93 -1.79 -1.40
C ALA A 133 12.56 -1.10 -1.40
N ILE A 134 11.48 -1.85 -1.53
CA ILE A 134 10.11 -1.33 -1.45
C ILE A 134 9.87 -0.71 -0.05
N ALA A 135 10.14 -1.46 1.02
CA ALA A 135 9.96 -0.97 2.39
C ALA A 135 10.74 0.33 2.63
N GLY A 136 12.02 0.37 2.30
CA GLY A 136 12.85 1.56 2.48
C GLY A 136 12.42 2.77 1.64
N LEU A 137 11.71 2.57 0.53
CA LEU A 137 11.12 3.65 -0.26
C LEU A 137 9.81 4.18 0.34
N ILE A 138 9.08 3.34 1.08
CA ILE A 138 7.80 3.68 1.72
C ILE A 138 8.01 4.22 3.14
N GLU A 139 9.00 3.72 3.88
CA GLU A 139 9.33 4.15 5.26
C GLU A 139 9.96 5.55 5.36
N LYS A 140 9.97 6.32 4.29
CA LYS A 140 10.49 7.69 4.29
C LYS A 140 9.62 8.60 5.14
N LYS A 141 10.23 9.71 5.63
CA LYS A 141 9.47 10.76 6.30
C LYS A 141 8.42 11.31 5.34
N VAL A 142 7.15 11.13 5.68
CA VAL A 142 5.99 11.55 4.90
C VAL A 142 5.26 12.70 5.60
N SER A 143 4.53 13.50 4.81
CA SER A 143 3.60 14.50 5.35
C SER A 143 2.21 13.89 5.40
N ILE A 144 1.65 13.72 6.58
CA ILE A 144 0.32 13.11 6.77
C ILE A 144 -0.79 14.15 7.02
N GLU A 145 -0.52 15.43 6.81
CA GLU A 145 -1.49 16.50 7.09
C GLU A 145 -2.80 16.33 6.30
N THR A 146 -2.73 15.92 5.02
CA THR A 146 -3.91 15.64 4.21
C THR A 146 -4.70 14.45 4.75
N HIS A 147 -4.01 13.38 5.18
CA HIS A 147 -4.66 12.21 5.79
C HIS A 147 -5.33 12.59 7.12
N ARG A 148 -4.69 13.41 7.95
CA ARG A 148 -5.28 13.92 9.18
C ARG A 148 -6.51 14.77 8.91
N ALA A 149 -6.45 15.68 7.93
CA ALA A 149 -7.60 16.49 7.54
C ALA A 149 -8.77 15.62 7.05
N PHE A 150 -8.50 14.58 6.26
CA PHE A 150 -9.48 13.61 5.82
C PHE A 150 -10.10 12.84 7.00
N VAL A 151 -9.28 12.27 7.87
CA VAL A 151 -9.74 11.55 9.07
C VAL A 151 -10.58 12.47 9.97
N ALA A 152 -10.13 13.71 10.18
CA ALA A 152 -10.88 14.69 10.94
C ALA A 152 -12.25 15.00 10.31
N ALA A 153 -12.32 15.15 8.99
CA ALA A 153 -13.59 15.37 8.28
C ALA A 153 -14.55 14.19 8.40
N VAL A 154 -14.03 12.95 8.41
CA VAL A 154 -14.84 11.73 8.48
C VAL A 154 -15.32 11.45 9.91
N HIS A 155 -14.50 11.68 10.93
CA HIS A 155 -14.74 11.24 12.30
C HIS A 155 -15.16 12.35 13.27
N ARG A 156 -14.92 13.62 12.95
CA ARG A 156 -15.40 14.74 13.78
C ARG A 156 -16.92 14.94 13.56
N PRO A 157 -17.64 15.34 14.59
CA PRO A 157 -19.06 15.66 14.43
C PRO A 157 -19.20 16.84 13.45
N LEU A 158 -19.98 16.63 12.38
CA LEU A 158 -20.26 17.65 11.36
C LEU A 158 -21.12 18.81 11.89
N ARG A 159 -21.72 18.63 13.09
CA ARG A 159 -22.55 19.67 13.75
C ARG A 159 -22.17 19.78 15.21
N VAL A 160 -21.96 21.00 15.67
CA VAL A 160 -21.69 21.31 17.08
C VAL A 160 -22.80 20.72 17.97
N GLY A 161 -22.44 19.99 19.01
CA GLY A 161 -23.36 19.41 19.98
C GLY A 161 -24.05 18.10 19.58
N LYS A 162 -23.76 17.54 18.39
CA LYS A 162 -24.18 16.17 18.06
C LYS A 162 -23.02 15.20 18.19
N PRO A 163 -23.20 14.02 18.81
CA PRO A 163 -22.18 13.00 18.82
C PRO A 163 -21.84 12.61 17.38
N ALA A 164 -20.57 12.28 17.11
CA ALA A 164 -20.20 11.56 15.92
C ALA A 164 -21.11 10.32 15.83
N THR A 165 -21.64 10.04 14.66
CA THR A 165 -22.48 8.87 14.46
C THR A 165 -21.71 7.66 14.95
N GLY A 166 -22.19 6.94 15.96
CA GLY A 166 -21.50 5.84 16.64
C GLY A 166 -21.28 4.59 15.78
N GLN A 167 -21.21 4.75 14.47
CA GLN A 167 -21.00 3.66 13.53
C GLN A 167 -19.54 3.61 13.08
N VAL A 168 -19.00 2.41 13.08
CA VAL A 168 -17.66 2.10 12.63
C VAL A 168 -17.52 2.45 11.15
N VAL A 169 -16.46 3.16 10.80
CA VAL A 169 -16.09 3.46 9.41
C VAL A 169 -15.14 2.37 8.93
N GLU A 170 -15.38 1.82 7.75
CA GLU A 170 -14.52 0.80 7.15
C GLU A 170 -13.59 1.42 6.10
N TYR A 171 -12.30 1.19 6.23
CA TYR A 171 -11.27 1.59 5.28
C TYR A 171 -10.69 0.35 4.62
N LEU A 172 -10.98 0.16 3.34
CA LEU A 172 -10.42 -0.86 2.48
C LEU A 172 -9.15 -0.29 1.85
N VAL A 173 -7.98 -0.67 2.35
CA VAL A 173 -6.71 -0.02 1.99
C VAL A 173 -5.88 -0.93 1.11
N LEU A 174 -5.54 -0.45 -0.09
CA LEU A 174 -4.65 -1.13 -1.04
C LEU A 174 -3.17 -0.74 -0.85
N ASN A 175 -2.90 0.29 -0.04
CA ASN A 175 -1.57 0.83 0.16
C ASN A 175 -0.79 0.03 1.21
N TYR A 176 0.51 -0.12 1.01
CA TYR A 176 1.41 -0.76 1.97
C TYR A 176 1.81 0.15 3.13
N ASP A 177 1.76 1.50 2.94
CA ASP A 177 2.12 2.48 3.96
C ASP A 177 1.12 2.52 5.12
N THR A 178 1.50 3.17 6.23
CA THR A 178 0.70 3.34 7.44
C THR A 178 0.14 4.76 7.59
N ALA A 179 0.13 5.57 6.54
CA ALA A 179 -0.23 6.99 6.61
C ALA A 179 -1.66 7.22 7.13
N LEU A 180 -2.60 6.34 6.80
CA LEU A 180 -3.97 6.40 7.31
C LEU A 180 -4.04 6.01 8.78
N GLU A 181 -3.38 4.92 9.17
CA GLU A 181 -3.31 4.42 10.56
C GLU A 181 -2.67 5.46 11.47
N ASP A 182 -1.57 6.07 11.03
CA ASP A 182 -0.89 7.15 11.76
C ASP A 182 -1.81 8.38 11.91
N ALA A 183 -2.56 8.74 10.86
CA ALA A 183 -3.53 9.83 10.93
C ALA A 183 -4.67 9.51 11.91
N LEU A 184 -5.23 8.29 11.89
CA LEU A 184 -6.23 7.86 12.85
C LEU A 184 -5.72 7.93 14.29
N ALA A 185 -4.50 7.45 14.53
CA ALA A 185 -3.85 7.49 15.84
C ALA A 185 -3.64 8.93 16.33
N LEU A 186 -3.12 9.82 15.49
CA LEU A 186 -2.89 11.22 15.83
C LEU A 186 -4.19 12.00 16.07
N GLU A 187 -5.24 11.70 15.34
CA GLU A 187 -6.58 12.27 15.57
C GLU A 187 -7.34 11.58 16.73
N ARG A 188 -6.69 10.60 17.40
CA ARG A 188 -7.24 9.84 18.53
C ARG A 188 -8.54 9.10 18.19
N VAL A 189 -8.64 8.60 16.98
CA VAL A 189 -9.75 7.76 16.53
C VAL A 189 -9.45 6.30 16.88
N PRO A 190 -10.24 5.64 17.73
CA PRO A 190 -10.04 4.22 18.04
C PRO A 190 -10.23 3.38 16.79
N PHE A 191 -9.21 2.63 16.38
CA PHE A 191 -9.28 1.77 15.21
C PHE A 191 -8.63 0.40 15.45
N SER A 192 -8.90 -0.53 14.55
CA SER A 192 -8.18 -1.80 14.43
C SER A 192 -7.77 -2.01 12.97
N ASP A 193 -6.55 -2.51 12.79
CA ASP A 193 -5.99 -2.97 11.50
C ASP A 193 -5.81 -4.50 11.44
N GLY A 194 -6.31 -5.21 12.46
CA GLY A 194 -6.19 -6.66 12.56
C GLY A 194 -4.88 -7.13 13.20
N ILE A 195 -3.97 -6.22 13.55
CA ILE A 195 -2.73 -6.56 14.24
C ILE A 195 -2.88 -6.35 15.74
N ASP A 196 -2.47 -7.36 16.51
CA ASP A 196 -2.42 -7.34 17.96
C ASP A 196 -0.96 -7.49 18.41
N GLY A 197 -0.59 -6.90 19.57
CA GLY A 197 0.69 -7.16 20.21
C GLY A 197 1.81 -6.17 19.87
N GLY A 198 1.99 -5.06 19.95
CA GLY A 198 3.14 -4.11 19.90
C GLY A 198 4.15 -4.39 18.77
N VAL A 199 5.45 -4.35 19.09
CA VAL A 199 6.56 -4.46 18.11
C VAL A 199 6.59 -5.81 17.37
N THR A 200 6.16 -6.88 18.03
CA THR A 200 6.03 -8.23 17.43
C THR A 200 4.55 -8.54 17.25
N GLY A 201 3.89 -7.76 16.41
CA GLY A 201 2.47 -7.95 16.16
C GLY A 201 2.17 -9.29 15.45
N TRP A 202 0.96 -9.79 15.68
CA TRP A 202 0.42 -10.94 14.95
C TRP A 202 -0.99 -10.64 14.46
N TRP A 203 -1.39 -11.32 13.40
CA TRP A 203 -2.74 -11.21 12.87
C TRP A 203 -3.77 -11.78 13.85
N ASN A 204 -4.69 -10.95 14.27
CA ASN A 204 -5.80 -11.32 15.14
C ASN A 204 -7.11 -10.70 14.64
N PRO A 205 -7.92 -11.43 13.84
CA PRO A 205 -9.16 -10.91 13.28
C PRO A 205 -10.19 -10.50 14.34
N GLN A 206 -10.11 -11.04 15.56
CA GLN A 206 -11.02 -10.67 16.66
C GLN A 206 -10.84 -9.23 17.12
N THR A 207 -9.74 -8.57 16.76
CA THR A 207 -9.54 -7.16 17.05
C THR A 207 -10.55 -6.26 16.34
N PHE A 208 -11.12 -6.71 15.23
CA PHE A 208 -12.16 -5.97 14.50
C PHE A 208 -13.51 -5.96 15.22
N ASP A 209 -13.72 -6.87 16.18
CA ASP A 209 -14.97 -7.01 16.94
C ASP A 209 -14.89 -6.34 18.32
N ARG A 210 -13.80 -5.64 18.62
CA ARG A 210 -13.62 -4.91 19.89
C ARG A 210 -14.66 -3.78 20.01
N ASP A 211 -15.22 -3.66 21.20
CA ASP A 211 -16.11 -2.54 21.52
C ASP A 211 -15.38 -1.20 21.48
N GLY A 212 -16.10 -0.16 21.08
CA GLY A 212 -15.59 1.20 21.08
C GLY A 212 -14.73 1.59 19.88
N LEU A 213 -14.60 0.71 18.87
CA LEU A 213 -13.97 1.08 17.61
C LEU A 213 -14.79 2.14 16.88
N ALA A 214 -14.10 3.14 16.34
CA ALA A 214 -14.64 4.12 15.40
C ALA A 214 -14.26 3.82 13.95
N ALA A 215 -13.18 3.02 13.75
CA ALA A 215 -12.72 2.64 12.43
C ALA A 215 -12.19 1.20 12.38
N ARG A 216 -12.31 0.57 11.19
CA ARG A 216 -11.62 -0.66 10.82
C ARG A 216 -10.77 -0.38 9.60
N VAL A 217 -9.50 -0.77 9.63
CA VAL A 217 -8.56 -0.63 8.52
C VAL A 217 -8.23 -2.01 7.96
N LEU A 218 -8.73 -2.30 6.78
CA LEU A 218 -8.60 -3.59 6.11
C LEU A 218 -7.52 -3.48 5.03
N LYS A 219 -6.28 -3.89 5.36
CA LYS A 219 -5.12 -3.86 4.44
C LYS A 219 -5.20 -5.03 3.46
N LEU A 220 -5.74 -4.80 2.27
CA LEU A 220 -6.04 -5.86 1.30
C LEU A 220 -4.79 -6.40 0.59
N HIS A 221 -3.71 -5.62 0.52
CA HIS A 221 -2.44 -5.99 -0.14
C HIS A 221 -1.29 -6.21 0.87
N GLY A 222 -1.57 -6.23 2.17
CA GLY A 222 -0.54 -6.26 3.20
C GLY A 222 -0.08 -4.87 3.64
N SER A 223 0.90 -4.84 4.55
CA SER A 223 1.42 -3.61 5.13
C SER A 223 2.91 -3.73 5.41
N ILE A 224 3.62 -2.60 5.42
CA ILE A 224 5.07 -2.57 5.71
C ILE A 224 5.39 -2.93 7.17
N ASN A 225 4.42 -2.88 8.05
CA ASN A 225 4.55 -3.21 9.47
C ASN A 225 4.09 -4.64 9.84
N TRP A 226 3.86 -5.50 8.84
CA TRP A 226 3.48 -6.91 9.01
C TRP A 226 4.67 -7.87 8.90
#